data_96d0cf10e5934384f3273a12b22993c4
#
_entry.id   96d0cf10e5934384f3273a12b22993c4
#
_cell.length_a   1.000
_cell.length_b   1.000
_cell.length_c   1.000
_cell.angle_alpha   90.00
_cell.angle_beta   90.00
_cell.angle_gamma   90.00
#
_symmetry.space_group_name_H-M   'P 1'
#
loop_
_entity.id
_entity.type
_entity.pdbx_description
1 polymer ?
#
loop_
_entity_poly.entity_id
_entity_poly.type
_entity_poly.pdbx_seq_one_letter_code
_entity_poly.pdbx_strand_id
1 'polypeptide(L)'
;FFVYIHQTFFMIDTSAFQGKKAAYYTLGCKLNFSETSTFGKMLEDMGVITAQKGERADICLINTCSVTEVADHKCRQAIHRMVRQNPGAFVIVTGCYAQLESENVSKIEGVDLVLGANEKAHLLQYLSDAWAQKFAFESGLEEVGVNALHEHHSVKTKDIKTFQPSCSRGNRTRYFLKVQDGCNYYCTYCTIPFARGNSRNPSIASLVEQAGQAASAVSYTHLRAHE
;
A
#
# COMPACT_ATOMS: atom_id res chain seq x y z
N PHE A 1 -15.17 -6.72 -16.02
CA PHE A 1 -13.81 -6.37 -16.51
C PHE A 1 -12.81 -7.21 -15.74
N PHE A 2 -11.94 -7.93 -16.45
CA PHE A 2 -10.93 -8.82 -15.85
C PHE A 2 -9.65 -8.02 -15.59
N VAL A 3 -9.22 -7.94 -14.33
CA VAL A 3 -7.90 -7.41 -13.98
C VAL A 3 -6.92 -8.58 -13.93
N TYR A 4 -5.92 -8.58 -14.80
CA TYR A 4 -4.85 -9.58 -14.83
C TYR A 4 -3.89 -9.33 -13.66
N ILE A 5 -4.09 -10.02 -12.54
CA ILE A 5 -3.12 -10.09 -11.45
C ILE A 5 -2.50 -11.48 -11.47
N HIS A 6 -1.16 -11.53 -11.49
CA HIS A 6 -0.36 -12.76 -11.57
C HIS A 6 -0.98 -13.96 -10.83
N GLN A 7 -1.43 -14.96 -11.61
CA GLN A 7 -1.64 -16.37 -11.25
C GLN A 7 -2.82 -16.79 -10.36
N THR A 8 -3.76 -15.91 -9.98
CA THR A 8 -5.03 -16.41 -9.42
C THR A 8 -6.20 -15.58 -9.94
N PHE A 9 -7.15 -16.22 -10.62
CA PHE A 9 -8.40 -15.60 -11.06
C PHE A 9 -9.28 -15.34 -9.83
N PHE A 10 -9.24 -14.14 -9.28
CA PHE A 10 -10.28 -13.67 -8.38
C PHE A 10 -11.19 -12.71 -9.15
N MET A 11 -12.48 -13.01 -9.17
CA MET A 11 -13.50 -12.07 -9.67
C MET A 11 -13.74 -11.02 -8.58
N ILE A 12 -13.00 -9.90 -8.64
CA ILE A 12 -13.29 -8.74 -7.79
C ILE A 12 -14.41 -7.96 -8.46
N ASP A 13 -15.51 -7.72 -7.75
CA ASP A 13 -16.53 -6.80 -8.21
C ASP A 13 -16.00 -5.37 -8.19
N THR A 14 -15.64 -4.85 -9.35
CA THR A 14 -15.11 -3.50 -9.49
C THR A 14 -16.19 -2.44 -9.59
N SER A 15 -17.47 -2.83 -9.65
CA SER A 15 -18.58 -1.88 -9.85
C SER A 15 -18.69 -0.87 -8.70
N ALA A 16 -18.43 -1.32 -7.45
CA ALA A 16 -18.46 -0.49 -6.25
C ALA A 16 -17.37 0.61 -6.23
N PHE A 17 -16.32 0.46 -7.03
CA PHE A 17 -15.17 1.37 -7.06
C PHE A 17 -15.19 2.35 -8.22
N GLN A 18 -16.08 2.17 -9.19
CA GLN A 18 -16.17 3.02 -10.38
C GLN A 18 -16.47 4.48 -10.01
N GLY A 19 -15.58 5.38 -10.43
CA GLY A 19 -15.70 6.82 -10.18
C GLY A 19 -15.39 7.26 -8.73
N LYS A 20 -15.06 6.34 -7.81
CA LYS A 20 -14.60 6.68 -6.47
C LYS A 20 -13.28 7.41 -6.53
N LYS A 21 -13.03 8.31 -5.57
CA LYS A 21 -11.80 9.10 -5.50
C LYS A 21 -10.85 8.55 -4.45
N ALA A 22 -9.56 8.39 -4.81
CA ALA A 22 -8.52 7.96 -3.88
C ALA A 22 -7.49 9.06 -3.62
N ALA A 23 -7.15 9.25 -2.35
CA ALA A 23 -6.03 10.09 -1.91
C ALA A 23 -4.89 9.21 -1.38
N TYR A 24 -3.66 9.58 -1.75
CA TYR A 24 -2.46 8.85 -1.40
C TYR A 24 -1.55 9.70 -0.52
N TYR A 25 -1.05 9.11 0.55
CA TYR A 25 -0.05 9.75 1.40
C TYR A 25 1.11 8.80 1.65
N THR A 26 2.33 9.22 1.26
CA THR A 26 3.52 8.39 1.39
C THR A 26 4.52 9.04 2.34
N LEU A 27 4.90 8.30 3.36
CA LEU A 27 6.00 8.61 4.27
C LEU A 27 7.18 7.70 3.98
N GLY A 28 8.39 8.20 4.22
CA GLY A 28 9.60 7.41 4.19
C GLY A 28 10.40 7.47 2.91
N CYS A 29 10.76 6.34 2.35
CA CYS A 29 11.80 6.21 1.33
C CYS A 29 11.24 6.13 -0.10
N LYS A 30 12.17 6.09 -1.09
CA LYS A 30 11.84 5.91 -2.51
C LYS A 30 11.09 4.60 -2.78
N LEU A 31 11.34 3.57 -1.97
CA LEU A 31 10.65 2.29 -2.08
C LEU A 31 9.16 2.41 -1.72
N ASN A 32 8.83 3.08 -0.61
CA ASN A 32 7.44 3.36 -0.24
C ASN A 32 6.74 4.18 -1.33
N PHE A 33 7.44 5.14 -1.93
CA PHE A 33 6.89 5.92 -3.04
C PHE A 33 6.58 5.06 -4.27
N SER A 34 7.49 4.17 -4.65
CA SER A 34 7.29 3.21 -5.75
C SER A 34 6.10 2.28 -5.48
N GLU A 35 5.98 1.78 -4.25
CA GLU A 35 4.86 0.93 -3.83
C GLU A 35 3.52 1.69 -3.90
N THR A 36 3.46 2.92 -3.39
CA THR A 36 2.24 3.75 -3.47
C THR A 36 1.84 4.04 -4.91
N SER A 37 2.80 4.30 -5.79
CA SER A 37 2.52 4.51 -7.22
C SER A 37 1.92 3.26 -7.87
N THR A 38 2.39 2.07 -7.48
CA THR A 38 1.84 0.79 -7.95
C THR A 38 0.42 0.59 -7.43
N PHE A 39 0.15 0.87 -6.15
CA PHE A 39 -1.20 0.79 -5.58
C PHE A 39 -2.16 1.76 -6.26
N GLY A 40 -1.70 2.99 -6.54
CA GLY A 40 -2.48 3.96 -7.30
C GLY A 40 -2.89 3.42 -8.67
N LYS A 41 -1.96 2.81 -9.39
CA LYS A 41 -2.26 2.19 -10.68
C LYS A 41 -3.25 1.02 -10.57
N MET A 42 -3.08 0.16 -9.56
CA MET A 42 -4.02 -0.94 -9.31
C MET A 42 -5.45 -0.43 -9.05
N LEU A 43 -5.60 0.65 -8.30
CA LEU A 43 -6.89 1.28 -8.02
C LEU A 43 -7.46 1.99 -9.27
N GLU A 44 -6.62 2.65 -10.07
CA GLU A 44 -7.03 3.23 -11.36
C GLU A 44 -7.55 2.16 -12.32
N ASP A 45 -6.91 0.99 -12.38
CA ASP A 45 -7.35 -0.14 -13.21
C ASP A 45 -8.72 -0.71 -12.74
N MET A 46 -9.11 -0.47 -11.48
CA MET A 46 -10.46 -0.75 -10.96
C MET A 46 -11.47 0.38 -11.23
N GLY A 47 -11.06 1.48 -11.86
CA GLY A 47 -11.94 2.63 -12.16
C GLY A 47 -11.94 3.71 -11.08
N VAL A 48 -11.05 3.63 -10.09
CA VAL A 48 -10.85 4.68 -9.07
C VAL A 48 -10.09 5.85 -9.67
N ILE A 49 -10.47 7.06 -9.32
CA ILE A 49 -9.86 8.31 -9.82
C ILE A 49 -8.97 8.90 -8.73
N THR A 50 -7.77 9.33 -9.08
CA THR A 50 -6.91 10.03 -8.12
C THR A 50 -7.50 11.40 -7.76
N ALA A 51 -7.76 11.64 -6.47
CA ALA A 51 -8.30 12.89 -5.97
C ALA A 51 -7.32 14.06 -6.19
N GLN A 52 -7.83 15.19 -6.62
CA GLN A 52 -7.05 16.42 -6.78
C GLN A 52 -6.77 17.05 -5.41
N LYS A 53 -5.75 17.92 -5.37
CA LYS A 53 -5.40 18.63 -4.13
C LYS A 53 -6.58 19.44 -3.58
N GLY A 54 -7.02 19.13 -2.38
CA GLY A 54 -8.15 19.79 -1.71
C GLY A 54 -9.50 19.15 -1.96
N GLU A 55 -9.59 18.12 -2.81
CA GLU A 55 -10.79 17.31 -2.94
C GLU A 55 -10.88 16.27 -1.81
N ARG A 56 -12.11 15.91 -1.44
CA ARG A 56 -12.37 14.77 -0.55
C ARG A 56 -12.18 13.48 -1.34
N ALA A 57 -11.64 12.47 -0.65
CA ALA A 57 -11.48 11.14 -1.19
C ALA A 57 -12.46 10.17 -0.51
N ASP A 58 -12.88 9.16 -1.26
CA ASP A 58 -13.64 8.01 -0.76
C ASP A 58 -12.70 6.93 -0.20
N ILE A 59 -11.46 6.87 -0.70
CA ILE A 59 -10.42 5.93 -0.29
C ILE A 59 -9.16 6.72 0.07
N CYS A 60 -8.57 6.45 1.24
CA CYS A 60 -7.30 7.02 1.66
C CYS A 60 -6.27 5.91 1.83
N LEU A 61 -5.19 5.92 1.06
CA LEU A 61 -4.09 4.97 1.20
C LEU A 61 -2.86 5.67 1.78
N ILE A 62 -2.42 5.20 2.95
CA ILE A 62 -1.30 5.78 3.70
C ILE A 62 -0.18 4.74 3.77
N ASN A 63 0.94 5.02 3.10
CA ASN A 63 2.12 4.17 3.15
C ASN A 63 3.10 4.74 4.18
N THR A 64 3.37 4.00 5.23
CA THR A 64 4.04 4.44 6.45
C THR A 64 5.50 4.00 6.52
N CYS A 65 6.29 4.70 7.33
CA CYS A 65 7.70 4.42 7.58
C CYS A 65 7.96 4.26 9.08
N SER A 66 8.88 3.40 9.47
CA SER A 66 9.28 3.16 10.86
C SER A 66 10.79 2.97 10.96
N VAL A 67 11.55 4.02 10.68
CA VAL A 67 13.01 4.00 10.83
C VAL A 67 13.47 4.68 12.11
N THR A 68 12.60 5.44 12.79
CA THR A 68 12.84 6.12 14.06
C THR A 68 11.51 6.36 14.78
N GLU A 69 11.53 6.56 16.12
CA GLU A 69 10.35 6.98 16.89
C GLU A 69 9.71 8.27 16.37
N VAL A 70 10.53 9.21 15.87
CA VAL A 70 10.04 10.43 15.24
C VAL A 70 9.26 10.12 13.96
N ALA A 71 9.69 9.11 13.18
CA ALA A 71 8.95 8.66 12.00
C ALA A 71 7.60 8.04 12.40
N ASP A 72 7.55 7.24 13.45
CA ASP A 72 6.32 6.64 13.96
C ASP A 72 5.31 7.70 14.43
N HIS A 73 5.80 8.72 15.15
CA HIS A 73 4.97 9.86 15.53
C HIS A 73 4.41 10.61 14.31
N LYS A 74 5.23 10.88 13.30
CA LYS A 74 4.78 11.47 12.04
C LYS A 74 3.76 10.60 11.31
N CYS A 75 3.90 9.28 11.36
CA CYS A 75 2.94 8.35 10.79
C CYS A 75 1.57 8.49 11.46
N ARG A 76 1.51 8.47 12.80
CA ARG A 76 0.26 8.65 13.54
C ARG A 76 -0.39 10.01 13.23
N GLN A 77 0.40 11.09 13.21
CA GLN A 77 -0.12 12.41 12.85
C GLN A 77 -0.68 12.45 11.41
N ALA A 78 -0.01 11.78 10.48
CA ALA A 78 -0.47 11.71 9.10
C ALA A 78 -1.78 10.93 8.98
N ILE A 79 -1.91 9.80 9.68
CA ILE A 79 -3.15 9.00 9.71
C ILE A 79 -4.29 9.85 10.24
N HIS A 80 -4.16 10.45 11.43
CA HIS A 80 -5.20 11.32 12.00
C HIS A 80 -5.56 12.51 11.11
N ARG A 81 -4.58 13.08 10.41
CA ARG A 81 -4.82 14.17 9.46
C ARG A 81 -5.66 13.71 8.27
N MET A 82 -5.30 12.55 7.68
CA MET A 82 -6.02 12.01 6.53
C MET A 82 -7.46 11.65 6.88
N VAL A 83 -7.69 11.02 8.03
CA VAL A 83 -9.03 10.71 8.55
C VAL A 83 -9.86 12.00 8.71
N ARG A 84 -9.30 13.03 9.34
CA ARG A 84 -10.02 14.30 9.55
C ARG A 84 -10.30 15.06 8.25
N GLN A 85 -9.42 14.97 7.26
CA GLN A 85 -9.59 15.64 5.97
C GLN A 85 -10.61 14.93 5.07
N ASN A 86 -10.81 13.63 5.29
CA ASN A 86 -11.69 12.79 4.47
C ASN A 86 -12.67 12.01 5.38
N PRO A 87 -13.61 12.69 6.05
CA PRO A 87 -14.57 12.03 6.93
C PRO A 87 -15.43 11.04 6.13
N GLY A 88 -15.56 9.81 6.64
CA GLY A 88 -16.29 8.73 5.99
C GLY A 88 -15.50 7.97 4.90
N ALA A 89 -14.28 8.38 4.57
CA ALA A 89 -13.43 7.63 3.63
C ALA A 89 -13.06 6.25 4.18
N PHE A 90 -12.80 5.32 3.29
CA PHE A 90 -12.18 4.03 3.62
C PHE A 90 -10.66 4.22 3.75
N VAL A 91 -10.13 4.03 4.95
CA VAL A 91 -8.73 4.34 5.26
C VAL A 91 -7.89 3.07 5.35
N ILE A 92 -6.93 2.96 4.44
CA ILE A 92 -5.97 1.86 4.34
C ILE A 92 -4.60 2.34 4.81
N VAL A 93 -3.99 1.62 5.76
CA VAL A 93 -2.63 1.89 6.22
C VAL A 93 -1.72 0.71 5.91
N THR A 94 -0.58 0.97 5.30
CA THR A 94 0.44 -0.04 4.98
C THR A 94 1.86 0.51 5.21
N GLY A 95 2.87 -0.30 4.95
CA GLY A 95 4.27 0.09 5.08
C GLY A 95 4.95 -0.41 6.34
N CYS A 96 6.16 0.11 6.64
CA CYS A 96 6.99 -0.43 7.71
C CYS A 96 6.37 -0.25 9.10
N TYR A 97 5.75 0.90 9.38
CA TYR A 97 5.08 1.14 10.66
C TYR A 97 3.85 0.24 10.81
N ALA A 98 3.05 0.11 9.76
CA ALA A 98 1.90 -0.80 9.75
C ALA A 98 2.30 -2.27 9.96
N GLN A 99 3.48 -2.70 9.49
CA GLN A 99 4.00 -4.05 9.72
C GLN A 99 4.42 -4.28 11.18
N LEU A 100 5.10 -3.31 11.78
CA LEU A 100 5.65 -3.44 13.14
C LEU A 100 4.59 -3.24 14.22
N GLU A 101 3.64 -2.36 13.97
CA GLU A 101 2.64 -1.89 14.94
C GLU A 101 1.20 -2.10 14.42
N SER A 102 0.95 -3.18 13.69
CA SER A 102 -0.33 -3.41 13.00
C SER A 102 -1.54 -3.33 13.92
N GLU A 103 -1.45 -3.93 15.11
CA GLU A 103 -2.51 -3.90 16.13
C GLU A 103 -2.74 -2.48 16.69
N ASN A 104 -1.68 -1.72 16.96
CA ASN A 104 -1.82 -0.35 17.45
C ASN A 104 -2.36 0.59 16.37
N VAL A 105 -1.98 0.37 15.12
CA VAL A 105 -2.48 1.16 13.98
C VAL A 105 -3.96 0.87 13.71
N SER A 106 -4.40 -0.38 13.84
CA SER A 106 -5.81 -0.75 13.63
C SER A 106 -6.75 -0.15 14.69
N LYS A 107 -6.24 0.14 15.88
CA LYS A 107 -7.01 0.80 16.96
C LYS A 107 -7.16 2.31 16.76
N ILE A 108 -6.50 2.91 15.76
CA ILE A 108 -6.66 4.34 15.47
C ILE A 108 -8.04 4.56 14.86
N GLU A 109 -8.84 5.42 15.50
CA GLU A 109 -10.18 5.74 15.04
C GLU A 109 -10.17 6.24 13.57
N GLY A 110 -11.04 5.65 12.76
CA GLY A 110 -11.16 5.95 11.33
C GLY A 110 -10.18 5.18 10.42
N VAL A 111 -9.38 4.26 10.96
CA VAL A 111 -8.62 3.29 10.15
C VAL A 111 -9.48 2.04 9.95
N ASP A 112 -9.71 1.66 8.71
CA ASP A 112 -10.55 0.51 8.35
C ASP A 112 -9.72 -0.76 8.06
N LEU A 113 -8.55 -0.60 7.41
CA LEU A 113 -7.74 -1.72 6.96
C LEU A 113 -6.24 -1.46 7.18
N VAL A 114 -5.55 -2.40 7.82
CA VAL A 114 -4.09 -2.35 7.99
C VAL A 114 -3.46 -3.56 7.30
N LEU A 115 -2.54 -3.31 6.38
CA LEU A 115 -1.86 -4.34 5.61
C LEU A 115 -0.35 -4.35 5.88
N GLY A 116 0.16 -5.48 6.32
CA GLY A 116 1.58 -5.75 6.50
C GLY A 116 2.36 -5.88 5.19
N ALA A 117 3.65 -6.17 5.32
CA ALA A 117 4.56 -6.24 4.18
C ALA A 117 4.29 -7.42 3.24
N ASN A 118 3.68 -8.50 3.73
CA ASN A 118 3.31 -9.67 2.94
C ASN A 118 1.94 -9.48 2.27
N GLU A 119 0.99 -8.95 3.04
CA GLU A 119 -0.43 -8.82 2.67
C GLU A 119 -0.69 -7.72 1.65
N LYS A 120 0.14 -6.68 1.63
CA LYS A 120 0.03 -5.57 0.66
C LYS A 120 0.08 -6.03 -0.81
N ALA A 121 0.62 -7.22 -1.09
CA ALA A 121 0.59 -7.82 -2.43
C ALA A 121 -0.85 -8.17 -2.87
N HIS A 122 -1.75 -8.38 -1.94
CA HIS A 122 -3.16 -8.72 -2.14
C HIS A 122 -4.10 -7.56 -1.79
N LEU A 123 -3.60 -6.31 -1.87
CA LEU A 123 -4.34 -5.09 -1.51
C LEU A 123 -5.77 -5.07 -2.06
N LEU A 124 -5.96 -5.38 -3.34
CA LEU A 124 -7.27 -5.28 -3.98
C LEU A 124 -8.27 -6.28 -3.40
N GLN A 125 -7.81 -7.48 -3.05
CA GLN A 125 -8.67 -8.50 -2.43
C GLN A 125 -9.12 -8.04 -1.06
N TYR A 126 -8.18 -7.69 -0.18
CA TYR A 126 -8.49 -7.21 1.17
C TYR A 126 -9.37 -5.95 1.14
N LEU A 127 -9.10 -5.02 0.21
CA LEU A 127 -9.92 -3.84 0.05
C LEU A 127 -11.35 -4.21 -0.35
N SER A 128 -11.55 -5.13 -1.31
CA SER A 128 -12.87 -5.53 -1.77
C SER A 128 -13.67 -6.17 -0.64
N ASP A 129 -13.05 -7.07 0.11
CA ASP A 129 -13.69 -7.81 1.21
C ASP A 129 -14.09 -6.85 2.34
N ALA A 130 -13.15 -6.01 2.81
CA ALA A 130 -13.40 -5.06 3.89
C ALA A 130 -14.35 -3.91 3.45
N TRP A 131 -14.32 -3.52 2.18
CA TRP A 131 -15.27 -2.55 1.62
C TRP A 131 -16.70 -3.08 1.67
N ALA A 132 -16.90 -4.32 1.22
CA ALA A 132 -18.22 -4.96 1.25
C ALA A 132 -18.78 -5.04 2.68
N GLN A 133 -17.94 -5.41 3.66
CA GLN A 133 -18.32 -5.47 5.07
C GLN A 133 -18.73 -4.10 5.63
N LYS A 134 -17.93 -3.04 5.36
CA LYS A 134 -18.22 -1.68 5.84
C LYS A 134 -19.58 -1.18 5.33
N PHE A 135 -19.86 -1.34 4.06
CA PHE A 135 -21.10 -0.84 3.46
C PHE A 135 -22.31 -1.73 3.71
N ALA A 136 -22.13 -3.05 3.92
CA ALA A 136 -23.19 -3.92 4.38
C ALA A 136 -23.66 -3.50 5.79
N PHE A 137 -22.73 -3.16 6.67
CA PHE A 137 -23.01 -2.64 8.00
C PHE A 137 -23.74 -1.28 7.96
N GLU A 138 -23.23 -0.31 7.18
CA GLU A 138 -23.85 1.02 7.04
C GLU A 138 -25.28 0.97 6.44
N SER A 139 -25.57 -0.03 5.61
CA SER A 139 -26.90 -0.25 5.01
C SER A 139 -27.86 -1.02 5.91
N GLY A 140 -27.43 -1.46 7.10
CA GLY A 140 -28.26 -2.19 8.07
C GLY A 140 -28.64 -3.61 7.63
N LEU A 141 -27.91 -4.18 6.67
CA LEU A 141 -28.17 -5.53 6.15
C LEU A 141 -27.56 -6.64 7.02
N GLU A 142 -26.61 -6.31 7.90
CA GLU A 142 -26.03 -7.25 8.86
C GLU A 142 -25.78 -6.59 10.21
N GLU A 143 -26.14 -7.27 11.31
CA GLU A 143 -25.70 -6.95 12.68
C GLU A 143 -24.26 -7.48 12.87
N VAL A 144 -23.27 -6.83 12.29
CA VAL A 144 -21.86 -7.16 12.54
C VAL A 144 -21.41 -6.35 13.76
N GLY A 145 -20.86 -7.05 14.76
CA GLY A 145 -20.36 -6.38 15.97
C GLY A 145 -19.32 -5.29 15.63
N VAL A 146 -19.32 -4.22 16.40
CA VAL A 146 -18.51 -3.00 16.25
C VAL A 146 -16.99 -3.25 16.02
N ASN A 147 -16.50 -4.46 16.25
CA ASN A 147 -15.10 -4.87 16.09
C ASN A 147 -14.73 -5.33 14.67
N ALA A 148 -15.70 -5.47 13.76
CA ALA A 148 -15.43 -5.98 12.40
C ALA A 148 -14.84 -4.93 11.45
N LEU A 149 -14.85 -3.64 11.82
CA LEU A 149 -14.42 -2.51 10.98
C LEU A 149 -12.93 -2.13 11.14
N HIS A 150 -12.19 -2.82 12.02
CA HIS A 150 -10.75 -2.52 12.26
C HIS A 150 -9.90 -3.74 11.93
N GLU A 151 -9.90 -4.13 10.66
CA GLU A 151 -9.14 -5.30 10.23
C GLU A 151 -7.64 -5.00 10.14
N HIS A 152 -6.83 -5.88 10.71
CA HIS A 152 -5.40 -5.87 10.48
C HIS A 152 -4.91 -7.23 10.02
N HIS A 153 -4.16 -7.22 8.95
CA HIS A 153 -3.55 -8.40 8.36
C HIS A 153 -2.05 -8.19 8.30
N SER A 154 -1.31 -8.92 9.12
CA SER A 154 0.14 -8.93 9.07
C SER A 154 0.69 -10.26 9.58
N VAL A 155 1.59 -10.86 8.83
CA VAL A 155 2.35 -12.03 9.27
C VAL A 155 3.56 -11.59 10.07
N LYS A 156 4.10 -12.51 10.91
CA LYS A 156 5.39 -12.27 11.57
C LYS A 156 6.46 -12.01 10.51
N THR A 157 7.38 -11.09 10.80
CA THR A 157 8.40 -10.64 9.84
C THR A 157 9.21 -11.79 9.21
N LYS A 158 9.50 -12.86 9.99
CA LYS A 158 10.19 -14.06 9.50
C LYS A 158 9.41 -14.84 8.43
N ASP A 159 8.09 -14.67 8.40
CA ASP A 159 7.17 -15.38 7.51
C ASP A 159 6.84 -14.57 6.23
N ILE A 160 7.40 -13.37 6.09
CA ILE A 160 7.25 -12.55 4.89
C ILE A 160 8.02 -13.20 3.74
N LYS A 161 7.31 -13.75 2.76
CA LYS A 161 7.88 -14.47 1.60
C LYS A 161 7.59 -13.80 0.27
N THR A 162 6.51 -13.01 0.19
CA THR A 162 6.10 -12.39 -1.07
C THR A 162 7.01 -11.23 -1.46
N PHE A 163 7.34 -11.16 -2.74
CA PHE A 163 7.93 -9.98 -3.37
C PHE A 163 6.85 -9.32 -4.21
N GLN A 164 6.45 -8.12 -3.84
CA GLN A 164 5.55 -7.32 -4.66
C GLN A 164 6.38 -6.43 -5.59
N PRO A 165 6.32 -6.64 -6.90
CA PRO A 165 6.91 -5.73 -7.87
C PRO A 165 6.34 -4.32 -7.68
N SER A 166 7.17 -3.32 -7.74
CA SER A 166 6.69 -1.95 -7.71
C SER A 166 7.58 -1.01 -8.51
N CYS A 167 6.94 -0.04 -9.14
CA CYS A 167 7.60 0.97 -9.92
C CYS A 167 6.84 2.30 -9.79
N SER A 168 7.57 3.41 -9.75
CA SER A 168 6.94 4.72 -9.78
C SER A 168 6.60 5.09 -11.22
N ARG A 169 5.34 5.46 -11.46
CA ARG A 169 4.86 6.05 -12.72
C ARG A 169 4.27 7.42 -12.43
N GLY A 170 4.28 8.32 -13.40
CA GLY A 170 3.57 9.60 -13.31
C GLY A 170 4.49 10.82 -13.33
N ASN A 171 4.02 11.98 -12.84
CA ASN A 171 4.55 13.32 -13.04
C ASN A 171 5.94 13.63 -12.45
N ARG A 172 6.74 12.63 -12.11
CA ARG A 172 8.13 12.84 -11.65
C ARG A 172 9.12 12.50 -12.75
N THR A 173 10.19 13.30 -12.81
CA THR A 173 11.31 13.10 -13.75
C THR A 173 12.13 11.83 -13.50
N ARG A 174 11.90 11.11 -12.39
CA ARG A 174 12.65 9.93 -12.01
C ARG A 174 11.72 8.73 -11.86
N TYR A 175 12.12 7.64 -12.47
CA TYR A 175 11.47 6.35 -12.31
C TYR A 175 12.19 5.54 -11.22
N PHE A 176 11.43 4.94 -10.30
CA PHE A 176 11.95 4.07 -9.27
C PHE A 176 11.47 2.65 -9.54
N LEU A 177 12.39 1.75 -9.80
CA LEU A 177 12.14 0.33 -9.95
C LEU A 177 12.60 -0.40 -8.68
N LYS A 178 11.72 -1.19 -8.08
CA LYS A 178 12.03 -2.01 -6.92
C LYS A 178 12.72 -3.28 -7.38
N VAL A 179 14.01 -3.41 -7.07
CA VAL A 179 14.83 -4.58 -7.43
C VAL A 179 15.02 -5.55 -6.28
N GLN A 180 14.81 -5.09 -5.04
CA GLN A 180 14.96 -5.86 -3.81
C GLN A 180 13.99 -5.38 -2.75
N ASP A 181 13.53 -6.29 -1.88
CA ASP A 181 12.82 -5.98 -0.64
C ASP A 181 13.43 -6.78 0.52
N GLY A 182 13.45 -6.16 1.71
CA GLY A 182 14.08 -6.77 2.88
C GLY A 182 15.62 -6.71 2.85
N CYS A 183 16.25 -7.21 3.91
CA CYS A 183 17.72 -7.19 4.07
C CYS A 183 18.18 -8.29 5.03
N ASN A 184 19.32 -8.91 4.76
CA ASN A 184 19.90 -9.97 5.60
C ASN A 184 21.04 -9.50 6.51
N TYR A 185 21.40 -8.21 6.48
CA TYR A 185 22.60 -7.73 7.22
C TYR A 185 22.37 -7.50 8.70
N TYR A 186 21.13 -7.25 9.14
CA TYR A 186 20.78 -7.04 10.56
C TYR A 186 21.71 -6.07 11.29
N CYS A 187 22.07 -4.95 10.67
CA CYS A 187 22.87 -3.90 11.30
C CYS A 187 22.16 -3.41 12.58
N THR A 188 22.93 -3.15 13.64
CA THR A 188 22.39 -2.85 14.99
C THR A 188 21.46 -1.65 15.08
N TYR A 189 21.60 -0.69 14.17
CA TYR A 189 20.78 0.52 14.09
C TYR A 189 19.64 0.45 13.06
N CYS A 190 19.50 -0.67 12.33
CA CYS A 190 18.62 -0.76 11.17
C CYS A 190 17.34 -1.55 11.46
N THR A 191 16.19 -0.93 11.25
CA THR A 191 14.88 -1.56 11.44
C THR A 191 14.39 -2.32 10.18
N ILE A 192 15.06 -2.20 9.04
CA ILE A 192 14.62 -2.80 7.75
C ILE A 192 14.38 -4.30 7.85
N PRO A 193 15.29 -5.14 8.43
CA PRO A 193 15.07 -6.57 8.55
C PRO A 193 13.84 -6.92 9.39
N PHE A 194 13.53 -6.09 10.40
CA PHE A 194 12.39 -6.28 11.29
C PHE A 194 11.06 -5.88 10.64
N ALA A 195 11.07 -4.85 9.79
CA ALA A 195 9.87 -4.36 9.13
C ALA A 195 9.58 -5.05 7.80
N ARG A 196 10.63 -5.45 7.05
CA ARG A 196 10.50 -5.98 5.70
C ARG A 196 10.96 -7.43 5.54
N GLY A 197 11.56 -8.01 6.58
CA GLY A 197 12.07 -9.39 6.59
C GLY A 197 13.35 -9.57 5.78
N ASN A 198 13.62 -10.82 5.44
CA ASN A 198 14.82 -11.21 4.69
C ASN A 198 14.80 -10.65 3.26
N SER A 199 16.00 -10.53 2.68
CA SER A 199 16.19 -10.09 1.30
C SER A 199 15.44 -10.99 0.32
N ARG A 200 14.61 -10.38 -0.54
CA ARG A 200 13.86 -11.04 -1.61
C ARG A 200 14.01 -10.26 -2.89
N ASN A 201 14.22 -10.97 -3.98
CA ASN A 201 14.39 -10.41 -5.31
C ASN A 201 13.46 -11.11 -6.30
N PRO A 202 12.94 -10.42 -7.31
CA PRO A 202 12.25 -11.07 -8.42
C PRO A 202 13.27 -11.75 -9.35
N SER A 203 12.78 -12.48 -10.34
CA SER A 203 13.66 -13.03 -11.38
C SER A 203 14.27 -11.91 -12.23
N ILE A 204 15.46 -12.15 -12.78
CA ILE A 204 16.15 -11.22 -13.68
C ILE A 204 15.25 -10.90 -14.88
N ALA A 205 14.58 -11.91 -15.46
CA ALA A 205 13.68 -11.71 -16.59
C ALA A 205 12.55 -10.73 -16.27
N SER A 206 11.90 -10.88 -15.11
CA SER A 206 10.85 -9.94 -14.65
C SER A 206 11.38 -8.52 -14.45
N LEU A 207 12.59 -8.37 -13.90
CA LEU A 207 13.20 -7.04 -13.73
C LEU A 207 13.53 -6.38 -15.06
N VAL A 208 14.05 -7.14 -16.03
CA VAL A 208 14.36 -6.63 -17.37
C VAL A 208 13.10 -6.20 -18.10
N GLU A 209 12.00 -6.97 -18.00
CA GLU A 209 10.72 -6.60 -18.56
C GLU A 209 10.20 -5.29 -17.95
N GLN A 210 10.20 -5.16 -16.62
CA GLN A 210 9.78 -3.94 -15.94
C GLN A 210 10.68 -2.73 -16.29
N ALA A 211 11.99 -2.94 -16.41
CA ALA A 211 12.90 -1.90 -16.84
C ALA A 211 12.64 -1.46 -18.29
N GLY A 212 12.30 -2.40 -19.17
CA GLY A 212 11.90 -2.10 -20.56
C GLY A 212 10.62 -1.27 -20.63
N GLN A 213 9.61 -1.62 -19.82
CA GLN A 213 8.40 -0.81 -19.68
C GLN A 213 8.70 0.60 -19.13
N ALA A 214 9.64 0.72 -18.20
CA ALA A 214 10.08 2.01 -17.69
C ALA A 214 10.77 2.84 -18.78
N ALA A 215 11.67 2.25 -19.53
CA ALA A 215 12.42 2.92 -20.60
C ALA A 215 11.50 3.46 -21.71
N SER A 216 10.42 2.74 -22.03
CA SER A 216 9.43 3.20 -23.03
C SER A 216 8.51 4.29 -22.51
N ALA A 217 8.37 4.44 -21.19
CA ALA A 217 7.47 5.41 -20.56
C ALA A 217 8.13 6.75 -20.22
N VAL A 218 9.47 6.85 -20.25
CA VAL A 218 10.22 8.05 -19.85
C VAL A 218 11.18 8.49 -20.95
N SER A 219 11.30 9.80 -21.14
CA SER A 219 12.23 10.41 -22.09
C SER A 219 13.67 10.46 -21.61
N TYR A 220 13.92 10.22 -20.31
CA TYR A 220 15.26 10.19 -19.72
C TYR A 220 15.33 9.16 -18.59
N THR A 221 16.29 8.24 -18.69
CA THR A 221 16.57 7.22 -17.67
C THR A 221 17.96 7.42 -17.08
N HIS A 222 18.06 7.43 -15.75
CA HIS A 222 19.31 7.44 -15.02
C HIS A 222 19.30 6.30 -14.00
N LEU A 223 20.19 5.35 -14.17
CA LEU A 223 20.40 4.28 -13.20
C LEU A 223 21.43 4.76 -12.17
N ARG A 224 21.05 4.79 -10.93
CA ARG A 224 21.93 5.02 -9.80
C ARG A 224 21.94 3.78 -8.92
N ALA A 225 23.06 3.09 -8.85
CA ALA A 225 23.31 2.08 -7.84
C ALA A 225 23.43 2.77 -6.47
N HIS A 226 22.83 2.21 -5.45
CA HIS A 226 23.17 2.53 -4.07
C HIS A 226 24.38 1.68 -3.72
N GLU A 227 25.51 2.33 -3.53
CA GLU A 227 26.66 1.76 -2.84
C GLU A 227 26.33 1.65 -1.35
#